data_9e4751d5257784c66da2c65a35316091
#
_entry.id   9e4751d5257784c66da2c65a35316091
#
_cell.length_a   1.000
_cell.length_b   1.000
_cell.length_c   1.000
_cell.angle_alpha   90.00
_cell.angle_beta   90.00
_cell.angle_gamma   90.00
#
_symmetry.space_group_name_H-M   'P 1'
#
loop_
_entity.id
_entity.type
_entity.pdbx_description
1 polymer ?
#
loop_
_entity_poly.entity_id
_entity_poly.type
_entity_poly.pdbx_seq_one_letter_code
_entity_poly.pdbx_strand_id
1 'polypeptide(L)'
;LVILESTTYPGTTRDLLATRLSAPGREAGTDFHVAFSPERIDPGRTDYTVKTTPKLVGGLTEACTVKAQQLYEQICERVIPLSGPEAAELSKLLENIFRSVNIALVNELAQLCDRLGVDVWEVIDAASTKPFGFMRFEPGPGMGGHCLPVDPFYLAFSAREHDFYPEFIELAGKINQSQP
;
A
#
# COMPACT_ATOMS: atom_id res chain seq x y z
N LEU A 1 8.45 -16.86 -15.60
CA LEU A 1 7.63 -15.99 -14.78
C LEU A 1 8.54 -15.03 -14.00
N VAL A 2 8.26 -13.75 -14.07
CA VAL A 2 8.90 -12.69 -13.27
C VAL A 2 7.81 -11.98 -12.48
N ILE A 3 8.00 -11.81 -11.17
CA ILE A 3 7.04 -11.14 -10.30
C ILE A 3 7.77 -10.02 -9.56
N LEU A 4 7.24 -8.80 -9.65
CA LEU A 4 7.70 -7.67 -8.85
C LEU A 4 6.92 -7.64 -7.54
N GLU A 5 7.63 -7.60 -6.41
CA GLU A 5 7.01 -7.58 -5.07
C GLU A 5 7.29 -6.29 -4.29
N SER A 6 8.31 -5.53 -4.69
CA SER A 6 8.65 -4.25 -4.05
C SER A 6 7.56 -3.21 -4.26
N THR A 7 7.33 -2.38 -3.24
CA THR A 7 6.46 -1.20 -3.36
C THR A 7 6.95 -0.27 -4.47
N THR A 8 6.03 0.16 -5.32
CA THR A 8 6.29 1.02 -6.47
C THR A 8 5.05 1.82 -6.83
N TYR A 9 5.16 2.75 -7.79
CA TYR A 9 4.02 3.49 -8.32
C TYR A 9 3.30 2.70 -9.41
N PRO A 10 1.99 2.99 -9.64
CA PRO A 10 1.21 2.31 -10.67
C PRO A 10 1.82 2.47 -12.06
N GLY A 11 1.85 1.37 -12.81
CA GLY A 11 2.44 1.31 -14.15
C GLY A 11 3.89 0.78 -14.18
N THR A 12 4.60 0.73 -13.07
CA THR A 12 6.01 0.28 -13.03
C THR A 12 6.18 -1.12 -13.64
N THR A 13 5.30 -2.05 -13.32
CA THR A 13 5.38 -3.42 -13.84
C THR A 13 5.20 -3.46 -15.36
N ARG A 14 4.28 -2.66 -15.89
CA ARG A 14 4.00 -2.57 -17.32
C ARG A 14 5.08 -1.81 -18.06
N ASP A 15 5.33 -0.57 -17.64
CA ASP A 15 6.10 0.39 -18.44
C ASP A 15 7.60 0.19 -18.29
N LEU A 16 8.07 -0.25 -17.13
CA LEU A 16 9.50 -0.47 -16.90
C LEU A 16 9.88 -1.95 -16.99
N LEU A 17 9.23 -2.82 -16.20
CA LEU A 17 9.65 -4.21 -16.10
C LEU A 17 9.32 -4.99 -17.37
N ALA A 18 8.07 -4.93 -17.84
CA ALA A 18 7.67 -5.66 -19.03
C ALA A 18 8.39 -5.15 -20.27
N THR A 19 8.59 -3.85 -20.41
CA THR A 19 9.35 -3.25 -21.52
C THR A 19 10.78 -3.76 -21.57
N ARG A 20 11.45 -3.89 -20.42
CA ARG A 20 12.83 -4.40 -20.35
C ARG A 20 12.97 -5.90 -20.63
N LEU A 21 11.89 -6.67 -20.38
CA LEU A 21 11.84 -8.10 -20.64
C LEU A 21 11.41 -8.42 -22.08
N SER A 22 10.79 -7.46 -22.74
CA SER A 22 10.34 -7.59 -24.12
C SER A 22 11.53 -7.61 -25.09
N ALA A 23 11.42 -8.43 -26.14
CA ALA A 23 12.34 -8.49 -27.26
C ALA A 23 11.55 -8.75 -28.55
N PRO A 24 12.09 -8.42 -29.74
CA PRO A 24 11.43 -8.75 -31.00
C PRO A 24 11.06 -10.24 -31.07
N GLY A 25 9.78 -10.54 -31.36
CA GLY A 25 9.26 -11.90 -31.46
C GLY A 25 8.98 -12.59 -30.11
N ARG A 26 9.02 -11.87 -29.00
CA ARG A 26 8.59 -12.38 -27.67
C ARG A 26 7.40 -11.62 -27.13
N GLU A 27 6.36 -12.34 -26.74
CA GLU A 27 5.09 -11.80 -26.30
C GLU A 27 4.80 -12.20 -24.85
N ALA A 28 4.41 -11.19 -24.02
CA ALA A 28 3.98 -11.43 -22.65
C ALA A 28 2.68 -12.24 -22.60
N GLY A 29 2.63 -13.23 -21.73
CA GLY A 29 1.50 -14.16 -21.63
C GLY A 29 1.67 -15.43 -22.47
N THR A 30 2.57 -15.42 -23.44
CA THR A 30 2.91 -16.56 -24.30
C THR A 30 4.33 -17.01 -24.06
N ASP A 31 5.33 -16.17 -24.38
CA ASP A 31 6.75 -16.50 -24.26
C ASP A 31 7.33 -16.24 -22.89
N PHE A 32 6.79 -15.26 -22.20
CA PHE A 32 7.15 -14.92 -20.82
C PHE A 32 5.96 -14.39 -20.04
N HIS A 33 6.00 -14.45 -18.72
CA HIS A 33 4.94 -13.98 -17.84
C HIS A 33 5.48 -12.96 -16.86
N VAL A 34 4.75 -11.86 -16.69
CA VAL A 34 5.07 -10.76 -15.77
C VAL A 34 3.87 -10.43 -14.92
N ALA A 35 4.08 -10.30 -13.62
CA ALA A 35 3.06 -9.92 -12.67
C ALA A 35 3.61 -9.02 -11.57
N PHE A 36 2.72 -8.36 -10.88
CA PHE A 36 2.97 -7.69 -9.60
C PHE A 36 2.22 -8.41 -8.49
N SER A 37 2.88 -8.55 -7.33
CA SER A 37 2.26 -9.10 -6.13
C SER A 37 2.84 -8.40 -4.91
N PRO A 38 2.10 -7.49 -4.25
CA PRO A 38 2.65 -6.70 -3.16
C PRO A 38 3.04 -7.53 -1.95
N GLU A 39 4.14 -7.13 -1.28
CA GLU A 39 4.44 -7.62 0.06
C GLU A 39 3.52 -6.92 1.08
N ARG A 40 2.81 -7.73 1.87
CA ARG A 40 1.81 -7.26 2.84
C ARG A 40 2.12 -7.68 4.28
N ILE A 41 3.24 -8.37 4.49
CA ILE A 41 3.66 -8.79 5.82
C ILE A 41 4.17 -7.58 6.62
N ASP A 42 3.74 -7.49 7.86
CA ASP A 42 4.30 -6.60 8.85
C ASP A 42 5.26 -7.42 9.74
N PRO A 43 6.57 -7.18 9.68
CA PRO A 43 7.55 -7.99 10.44
C PRO A 43 7.35 -8.01 11.96
N GLY A 44 6.64 -7.04 12.51
CA GLY A 44 6.31 -6.97 13.94
C GLY A 44 5.11 -7.81 14.36
N ARG A 45 4.33 -8.35 13.42
CA ARG A 45 3.12 -9.11 13.72
C ARG A 45 3.40 -10.62 13.79
N THR A 46 2.75 -11.26 14.77
CA THR A 46 2.84 -12.72 14.97
C THR A 46 1.54 -13.46 14.65
N ASP A 47 0.44 -12.70 14.49
CA ASP A 47 -0.91 -13.21 14.22
C ASP A 47 -1.16 -13.50 12.73
N TYR A 48 -0.34 -12.93 11.84
CA TYR A 48 -0.40 -13.17 10.40
C TYR A 48 0.97 -13.57 9.84
N THR A 49 0.97 -14.53 8.95
CA THR A 49 2.15 -15.06 8.28
C THR A 49 2.01 -14.91 6.76
N VAL A 50 3.07 -15.20 6.00
CA VAL A 50 3.01 -15.28 4.53
C VAL A 50 1.89 -16.23 4.07
N LYS A 51 1.70 -17.33 4.80
CA LYS A 51 0.69 -18.34 4.46
C LYS A 51 -0.74 -17.85 4.70
N THR A 52 -1.00 -17.17 5.81
CA THR A 52 -2.36 -16.78 6.24
C THR A 52 -2.77 -15.40 5.76
N THR A 53 -1.84 -14.54 5.33
CA THR A 53 -2.15 -13.24 4.74
C THR A 53 -2.59 -13.41 3.29
N PRO A 54 -3.79 -12.94 2.89
CA PRO A 54 -4.23 -13.04 1.49
C PRO A 54 -3.25 -12.35 0.55
N LYS A 55 -2.76 -13.05 -0.47
CA LYS A 55 -1.83 -12.53 -1.46
C LYS A 55 -2.59 -11.95 -2.64
N LEU A 56 -2.24 -10.74 -3.06
CA LEU A 56 -2.80 -10.10 -4.26
C LEU A 56 -1.91 -10.40 -5.46
N VAL A 57 -2.48 -10.62 -6.61
CA VAL A 57 -1.74 -10.88 -7.85
C VAL A 57 -2.39 -10.15 -9.02
N GLY A 58 -1.63 -9.32 -9.73
CA GLY A 58 -2.03 -8.68 -10.97
C GLY A 58 -1.01 -8.95 -12.07
N GLY A 59 -1.40 -9.67 -13.11
CA GLY A 59 -0.55 -9.97 -14.26
C GLY A 59 -0.72 -8.97 -15.39
N LEU A 60 0.30 -8.87 -16.26
CA LEU A 60 0.25 -8.03 -17.45
C LEU A 60 -0.83 -8.48 -18.44
N THR A 61 -1.11 -9.78 -18.46
CA THR A 61 -2.20 -10.43 -19.20
C THR A 61 -2.92 -11.41 -18.27
N GLU A 62 -4.08 -11.92 -18.67
CA GLU A 62 -4.79 -12.96 -17.93
C GLU A 62 -3.90 -14.19 -17.71
N ALA A 63 -3.17 -14.64 -18.74
CA ALA A 63 -2.24 -15.76 -18.64
C ALA A 63 -1.12 -15.49 -17.62
N CYS A 64 -0.63 -14.26 -17.52
CA CYS A 64 0.34 -13.85 -16.51
C CYS A 64 -0.26 -13.92 -15.11
N THR A 65 -1.49 -13.45 -14.92
CA THR A 65 -2.22 -13.52 -13.65
C THR A 65 -2.40 -14.95 -13.20
N VAL A 66 -2.93 -15.81 -14.07
CA VAL A 66 -3.14 -17.24 -13.78
C VAL A 66 -1.82 -17.93 -13.40
N LYS A 67 -0.75 -17.65 -14.13
CA LYS A 67 0.55 -18.28 -13.85
C LYS A 67 1.15 -17.86 -12.50
N ALA A 68 1.00 -16.58 -12.14
CA ALA A 68 1.44 -16.08 -10.85
C ALA A 68 0.53 -16.59 -9.71
N GLN A 69 -0.79 -16.65 -9.93
CA GLN A 69 -1.75 -17.22 -8.99
C GLN A 69 -1.40 -18.68 -8.65
N GLN A 70 -1.17 -19.50 -9.67
CA GLN A 70 -0.78 -20.92 -9.47
C GLN A 70 0.50 -21.09 -8.64
N LEU A 71 1.45 -20.15 -8.73
CA LEU A 71 2.64 -20.17 -7.90
C LEU A 71 2.29 -19.88 -6.44
N TYR A 72 1.56 -18.80 -6.18
CA TYR A 72 1.26 -18.41 -4.80
C TYR A 72 0.23 -19.32 -4.10
N GLU A 73 -0.65 -20.01 -4.81
CA GLU A 73 -1.56 -21.00 -4.24
C GLU A 73 -0.83 -22.20 -3.61
N GLN A 74 0.45 -22.41 -3.94
CA GLN A 74 1.30 -23.42 -3.29
C GLN A 74 1.85 -22.93 -1.94
N ILE A 75 1.81 -21.62 -1.67
CA ILE A 75 2.44 -21.00 -0.51
C ILE A 75 1.39 -20.36 0.41
N CYS A 76 0.38 -19.72 -0.17
CA CYS A 76 -0.62 -18.92 0.54
C CYS A 76 -1.97 -19.62 0.56
N GLU A 77 -2.70 -19.52 1.66
CA GLU A 77 -4.05 -20.11 1.81
C GLU A 77 -5.08 -19.40 0.91
N ARG A 78 -4.86 -18.14 0.59
CA ARG A 78 -5.76 -17.34 -0.24
C ARG A 78 -4.98 -16.44 -1.18
N VAL A 79 -5.23 -16.58 -2.48
CA VAL A 79 -4.72 -15.70 -3.53
C VAL A 79 -5.88 -14.98 -4.19
N ILE A 80 -5.76 -13.67 -4.37
CA ILE A 80 -6.79 -12.81 -4.96
C ILE A 80 -6.24 -12.27 -6.29
N PRO A 81 -6.73 -12.79 -7.42
CA PRO A 81 -6.37 -12.26 -8.73
C PRO A 81 -7.05 -10.89 -8.94
N LEU A 82 -6.32 -9.97 -9.53
CA LEU A 82 -6.76 -8.63 -9.90
C LEU A 82 -6.72 -8.45 -11.42
N SER A 83 -7.38 -7.42 -11.91
CA SER A 83 -7.51 -7.13 -13.35
C SER A 83 -6.20 -6.78 -14.05
N GLY A 84 -5.17 -6.38 -13.29
CA GLY A 84 -3.87 -6.02 -13.84
C GLY A 84 -2.87 -5.65 -12.74
N PRO A 85 -1.60 -5.44 -13.12
CA PRO A 85 -0.56 -5.07 -12.16
C PRO A 85 -0.82 -3.73 -11.49
N GLU A 86 -1.41 -2.76 -12.20
CA GLU A 86 -1.69 -1.42 -11.67
C GLU A 86 -2.67 -1.47 -10.49
N ALA A 87 -3.68 -2.36 -10.55
CA ALA A 87 -4.62 -2.54 -9.44
C ALA A 87 -3.93 -3.13 -8.21
N ALA A 88 -2.96 -4.02 -8.40
CA ALA A 88 -2.20 -4.60 -7.31
C ALA A 88 -1.19 -3.59 -6.71
N GLU A 89 -0.53 -2.79 -7.54
CA GLU A 89 0.36 -1.71 -7.15
C GLU A 89 -0.40 -0.65 -6.34
N LEU A 90 -1.55 -0.19 -6.83
CA LEU A 90 -2.41 0.78 -6.13
C LEU A 90 -2.96 0.23 -4.82
N SER A 91 -3.32 -1.04 -4.75
CA SER A 91 -3.82 -1.65 -3.51
C SER A 91 -2.79 -1.54 -2.39
N LYS A 92 -1.51 -1.79 -2.69
CA LYS A 92 -0.43 -1.64 -1.71
C LYS A 92 -0.27 -0.19 -1.25
N LEU A 93 -0.27 0.74 -2.19
CA LEU A 93 -0.17 2.16 -1.86
C LEU A 93 -1.35 2.64 -1.03
N LEU A 94 -2.57 2.19 -1.35
CA LEU A 94 -3.77 2.54 -0.58
C LEU A 94 -3.67 2.06 0.88
N GLU A 95 -3.19 0.84 1.14
CA GLU A 95 -2.97 0.33 2.50
C GLU A 95 -2.02 1.22 3.31
N ASN A 96 -0.93 1.66 2.70
CA ASN A 96 0.05 2.51 3.35
C ASN A 96 -0.43 3.96 3.50
N ILE A 97 -1.12 4.51 2.49
CA ILE A 97 -1.72 5.84 2.55
C ILE A 97 -2.82 5.88 3.62
N PHE A 98 -3.68 4.86 3.70
CA PHE A 98 -4.70 4.77 4.73
C PHE A 98 -4.09 4.89 6.14
N ARG A 99 -2.98 4.19 6.40
CA ARG A 99 -2.24 4.29 7.66
C ARG A 99 -1.67 5.68 7.87
N SER A 100 -1.01 6.24 6.85
CA SER A 100 -0.40 7.58 6.90
C SER A 100 -1.42 8.68 7.22
N VAL A 101 -2.57 8.66 6.55
CA VAL A 101 -3.65 9.65 6.73
C VAL A 101 -4.24 9.56 8.14
N ASN A 102 -4.50 8.34 8.63
CA ASN A 102 -5.08 8.17 9.96
C ASN A 102 -4.08 8.52 11.09
N ILE A 103 -2.78 8.28 10.88
CA ILE A 103 -1.74 8.76 11.81
C ILE A 103 -1.70 10.29 11.80
N ALA A 104 -1.77 10.94 10.63
CA ALA A 104 -1.81 12.40 10.54
C ALA A 104 -3.02 12.98 11.29
N LEU A 105 -4.19 12.35 11.12
CA LEU A 105 -5.41 12.77 11.81
C LEU A 105 -5.26 12.73 13.33
N VAL A 106 -4.76 11.62 13.90
CA VAL A 106 -4.61 11.52 15.36
C VAL A 106 -3.45 12.36 15.89
N ASN A 107 -2.43 12.62 15.10
CA ASN A 107 -1.35 13.54 15.42
C ASN A 107 -1.85 15.00 15.52
N GLU A 108 -2.65 15.44 14.55
CA GLU A 108 -3.28 16.77 14.58
C GLU A 108 -4.26 16.90 15.75
N LEU A 109 -5.05 15.83 16.01
CA LEU A 109 -5.95 15.78 17.15
C LEU A 109 -5.19 15.88 18.49
N ALA A 110 -4.03 15.24 18.63
CA ALA A 110 -3.21 15.32 19.82
C ALA A 110 -2.76 16.77 20.11
N GLN A 111 -2.34 17.50 19.08
CA GLN A 111 -1.98 18.92 19.21
C GLN A 111 -3.18 19.79 19.62
N LEU A 112 -4.38 19.49 19.10
CA LEU A 112 -5.60 20.19 19.50
C LEU A 112 -5.97 19.88 20.95
N CYS A 113 -5.90 18.62 21.36
CA CYS A 113 -6.19 18.17 22.73
C CYS A 113 -5.25 18.87 23.75
N ASP A 114 -3.96 18.97 23.43
CA ASP A 114 -2.99 19.70 24.27
C ASP A 114 -3.41 21.16 24.48
N ARG A 115 -3.84 21.87 23.43
CA ARG A 115 -4.32 23.25 23.52
C ARG A 115 -5.64 23.40 24.31
N LEU A 116 -6.46 22.37 24.31
CA LEU A 116 -7.73 22.34 25.02
C LEU A 116 -7.59 21.87 26.47
N GLY A 117 -6.43 21.35 26.86
CA GLY A 117 -6.21 20.72 28.17
C GLY A 117 -6.96 19.40 28.33
N VAL A 118 -7.13 18.65 27.23
CA VAL A 118 -7.82 17.35 27.17
C VAL A 118 -6.79 16.25 26.93
N ASP A 119 -6.95 15.12 27.61
CA ASP A 119 -6.10 13.94 27.37
C ASP A 119 -6.51 13.24 26.06
N VAL A 120 -5.64 13.26 25.06
CA VAL A 120 -5.88 12.60 23.76
C VAL A 120 -6.04 11.09 23.90
N TRP A 121 -5.40 10.47 24.86
CA TRP A 121 -5.50 9.02 25.07
C TRP A 121 -6.89 8.64 25.57
N GLU A 122 -7.45 9.42 26.52
CA GLU A 122 -8.82 9.24 26.97
C GLU A 122 -9.83 9.38 25.81
N VAL A 123 -9.62 10.35 24.93
CA VAL A 123 -10.48 10.57 23.75
C VAL A 123 -10.41 9.38 22.80
N ILE A 124 -9.20 8.88 22.50
CA ILE A 124 -9.01 7.73 21.60
C ILE A 124 -9.57 6.45 22.21
N ASP A 125 -9.38 6.23 23.51
CA ASP A 125 -9.91 5.07 24.22
C ASP A 125 -11.45 5.08 24.19
N ALA A 126 -12.06 6.21 24.50
CA ALA A 126 -13.50 6.38 24.42
C ALA A 126 -14.05 6.15 23.01
N ALA A 127 -13.41 6.72 21.99
CA ALA A 127 -13.82 6.54 20.59
C ALA A 127 -13.70 5.07 20.14
N SER A 128 -12.70 4.35 20.65
CA SER A 128 -12.46 2.92 20.34
C SER A 128 -13.50 1.98 20.88
N THR A 129 -14.33 2.42 21.82
CA THR A 129 -15.47 1.62 22.33
C THR A 129 -16.60 1.47 21.31
N LYS A 130 -16.61 2.30 20.27
CA LYS A 130 -17.59 2.19 19.19
C LYS A 130 -17.28 0.97 18.31
N PRO A 131 -18.19 0.00 18.17
CA PRO A 131 -17.90 -1.29 17.51
C PRO A 131 -17.89 -1.20 15.98
N PHE A 132 -18.15 -0.05 15.37
CA PHE A 132 -18.18 0.15 13.93
C PHE A 132 -17.80 1.58 13.54
N GLY A 133 -17.25 1.74 12.34
CA GLY A 133 -16.95 3.05 11.74
C GLY A 133 -15.81 3.83 12.41
N PHE A 134 -15.05 3.19 13.30
CA PHE A 134 -13.82 3.71 13.89
C PHE A 134 -12.75 2.62 13.89
N MET A 135 -11.53 3.00 13.55
CA MET A 135 -10.34 2.16 13.69
C MET A 135 -9.31 2.94 14.51
N ARG A 136 -8.80 2.32 15.56
CA ARG A 136 -7.84 2.93 16.47
C ARG A 136 -6.52 3.21 15.77
N PHE A 137 -6.05 4.44 15.87
CA PHE A 137 -4.69 4.87 15.61
C PHE A 137 -4.17 5.66 16.81
N GLU A 138 -2.86 5.68 16.99
CA GLU A 138 -2.21 6.33 18.12
C GLU A 138 -1.31 7.45 17.62
N PRO A 139 -1.33 8.64 18.30
CA PRO A 139 -0.41 9.72 17.98
C PRO A 139 1.01 9.36 18.38
N GLY A 140 1.98 9.96 17.70
CA GLY A 140 3.39 9.73 17.95
C GLY A 140 4.26 10.83 17.33
N PRO A 141 5.61 10.72 17.45
CA PRO A 141 6.55 11.72 16.94
C PRO A 141 6.72 11.66 15.42
N GLY A 142 5.62 11.58 14.69
CA GLY A 142 5.57 11.44 13.24
C GLY A 142 5.30 10.02 12.77
N MET A 143 5.65 9.74 11.52
CA MET A 143 5.50 8.42 10.91
C MET A 143 6.77 7.59 11.09
N GLY A 144 6.67 6.47 11.79
CA GLY A 144 7.74 5.47 11.81
C GLY A 144 7.75 4.60 10.55
N GLY A 145 8.85 3.86 10.35
CA GLY A 145 8.97 2.87 9.28
C GLY A 145 9.68 3.38 8.03
N HIS A 146 9.97 2.45 7.11
CA HIS A 146 10.74 2.70 5.88
C HIS A 146 9.86 3.19 4.72
N CYS A 147 8.69 2.57 4.53
CA CYS A 147 7.82 2.79 3.37
C CYS A 147 6.83 3.94 3.59
N LEU A 148 6.27 4.07 4.80
CA LEU A 148 5.23 5.06 5.10
C LEU A 148 5.62 6.52 4.78
N PRO A 149 6.86 6.98 5.03
CA PRO A 149 7.28 8.34 4.68
C PRO A 149 7.45 8.58 3.18
N VAL A 150 7.58 7.53 2.36
CA VAL A 150 7.97 7.63 0.94
C VAL A 150 6.82 7.31 0.00
N ASP A 151 6.00 6.32 0.32
CA ASP A 151 4.92 5.83 -0.55
C ASP A 151 3.88 6.88 -0.95
N PRO A 152 3.44 7.80 -0.06
CA PRO A 152 2.55 8.89 -0.46
C PRO A 152 3.14 9.78 -1.54
N PHE A 153 4.45 10.00 -1.52
CA PHE A 153 5.13 10.82 -2.53
C PHE A 153 5.31 10.10 -3.86
N TYR A 154 5.48 8.77 -3.87
CA TYR A 154 5.46 7.99 -5.11
C TYR A 154 4.13 8.12 -5.83
N LEU A 155 3.02 7.99 -5.09
CA LEU A 155 1.69 8.17 -5.69
C LEU A 155 1.46 9.61 -6.14
N ALA A 156 1.87 10.60 -5.34
CA ALA A 156 1.73 12.01 -5.70
C ALA A 156 2.54 12.36 -6.95
N PHE A 157 3.73 11.78 -7.11
CA PHE A 157 4.55 11.95 -8.31
C PHE A 157 3.83 11.37 -9.54
N SER A 158 3.41 10.11 -9.49
CA SER A 158 2.70 9.44 -10.59
C SER A 158 1.37 10.12 -10.93
N ALA A 159 0.63 10.58 -9.92
CA ALA A 159 -0.65 11.28 -10.12
C ALA A 159 -0.51 12.56 -10.96
N ARG A 160 0.60 13.29 -10.79
CA ARG A 160 0.87 14.53 -11.56
C ARG A 160 1.07 14.26 -13.05
N GLU A 161 1.55 13.09 -13.44
CA GLU A 161 1.66 12.68 -14.84
C GLU A 161 0.28 12.49 -15.50
N HIS A 162 -0.77 12.40 -14.67
CA HIS A 162 -2.17 12.30 -15.07
C HIS A 162 -2.98 13.59 -14.75
N ASP A 163 -2.32 14.74 -14.59
CA ASP A 163 -2.92 16.02 -14.23
C ASP A 163 -3.77 15.97 -12.94
N PHE A 164 -3.42 15.09 -12.00
CA PHE A 164 -4.09 14.92 -10.72
C PHE A 164 -3.18 15.33 -9.56
N TYR A 165 -3.69 16.19 -8.67
CA TYR A 165 -2.98 16.66 -7.48
C TYR A 165 -3.61 16.03 -6.22
N PRO A 166 -2.98 15.05 -5.57
CA PRO A 166 -3.55 14.36 -4.41
C PRO A 166 -3.34 15.17 -3.12
N GLU A 167 -4.04 16.30 -2.99
CA GLU A 167 -3.90 17.26 -1.89
C GLU A 167 -4.01 16.62 -0.50
N PHE A 168 -4.98 15.72 -0.32
CA PHE A 168 -5.23 15.05 0.95
C PHE A 168 -4.05 14.15 1.37
N ILE A 169 -3.45 13.46 0.42
CA ILE A 169 -2.30 12.57 0.66
C ILE A 169 -1.05 13.40 0.99
N GLU A 170 -0.82 14.48 0.25
CA GLU A 170 0.29 15.40 0.49
C GLU A 170 0.14 16.12 1.83
N LEU A 171 -1.09 16.53 2.19
CA LEU A 171 -1.37 17.16 3.48
C LEU A 171 -1.04 16.22 4.64
N ALA A 172 -1.48 14.97 4.57
CA ALA A 172 -1.16 13.97 5.58
C ALA A 172 0.36 13.78 5.76
N GLY A 173 1.11 13.76 4.65
CA GLY A 173 2.57 13.72 4.67
C GLY A 173 3.18 14.91 5.42
N LYS A 174 2.72 16.12 5.13
CA LYS A 174 3.18 17.35 5.80
C LYS A 174 2.89 17.35 7.30
N ILE A 175 1.67 16.97 7.70
CA ILE A 175 1.29 16.90 9.13
C ILE A 175 2.21 15.94 9.86
N ASN A 176 2.42 14.74 9.33
CA ASN A 176 3.28 13.75 9.96
C ASN A 176 4.76 14.18 10.02
N GLN A 177 5.26 14.90 9.01
CA GLN A 177 6.63 15.44 9.02
C GLN A 177 6.81 16.61 10.00
N SER A 178 5.75 17.32 10.34
CA SER A 178 5.77 18.43 11.28
C SER A 178 5.69 18.01 12.75
N GLN A 179 5.50 16.73 13.02
CA GLN A 179 5.57 16.21 14.38
C GLN A 179 7.06 16.18 14.80
N PRO A 180 7.44 16.76 15.95
CA PRO A 180 8.81 16.81 16.41
C PRO A 180 9.36 15.47 16.81
#